data_026556d27d29500e8552d48885265cf8
#
_entry.id   026556d27d29500e8552d48885265cf8
#
_cell.length_a   1.000
_cell.length_b   1.000
_cell.length_c   1.000
_cell.angle_alpha   90.00
_cell.angle_beta   90.00
_cell.angle_gamma   90.00
#
_symmetry.space_group_name_H-M   'P 1'
#
loop_
_entity.id
_entity.type
_entity.pdbx_description
1 polymer ?
#
loop_
_entity_poly.entity_id
_entity_poly.type
_entity_poly.pdbx_seq_one_letter_code
_entity_poly.pdbx_strand_id
1 'polypeptide(L)'
;MLIDTHEHKESLMAEPLTAGITRDRAFELLNEHNKDPFHITHGETVEGTMRYFAREFDPENEEFWGIVGLLHDLDWEEHEDDPMNHTIYAAEILEAEGATPELIRAIQTHTSDFNSSLPKP
;
A
#
# COMPACT_ATOMS: atom_id res chain seq x y z
N MET A 1 15.56 30.36 -12.89
CA MET A 1 14.79 30.12 -12.63
C MET A 1 14.51 29.59 -12.41
N LEU A 2 14.80 29.61 -12.27
CA LEU A 2 14.16 29.08 -11.94
C LEU A 2 13.86 28.33 -11.69
N ILE A 3 14.16 28.29 -11.62
CA ILE A 3 13.57 27.60 -11.33
C ILE A 3 13.34 27.01 -10.94
N ASP A 4 13.51 26.95 -10.82
CA ASP A 4 12.94 26.41 -10.33
C ASP A 4 12.65 25.94 -9.93
N THR A 5 13.00 26.03 -9.97
CA THR A 5 12.39 25.62 -9.60
C THR A 5 12.19 25.04 -9.31
N HIS A 6 12.36 24.98 -9.16
CA HIS A 6 11.77 24.49 -8.95
C HIS A 6 11.53 23.79 -8.82
N GLU A 7 11.84 23.76 -8.95
CA GLU A 7 11.34 23.20 -8.89
C GLU A 7 11.18 22.49 -8.68
N HIS A 8 11.42 22.46 -8.58
CA HIS A 8 10.91 21.74 -8.42
C HIS A 8 10.68 20.96 -8.39
N LYS A 9 10.94 20.92 -8.51
CA LYS A 9 10.46 20.17 -8.56
C LYS A 9 10.62 19.37 -8.63
N GLU A 10 10.75 19.37 -8.75
CA GLU A 10 10.54 18.60 -8.83
C GLU A 10 10.62 17.92 -8.88
N SER A 11 10.72 18.09 -8.97
CA SER A 11 10.49 17.41 -9.10
C SER A 11 10.71 17.12 -9.35
N LEU A 12 11.03 17.61 -8.98
CA LEU A 12 10.84 17.36 -9.28
C LEU A 12 10.89 16.76 -9.82
N MET A 13 10.79 17.04 -10.05
CA MET A 13 10.76 16.11 -10.44
C MET A 13 11.10 14.84 -9.96
N ALA A 14 10.32 14.57 -9.12
CA ALA A 14 10.46 13.33 -8.41
C ALA A 14 10.13 12.19 -9.34
N GLU A 15 10.88 11.10 -9.24
CA GLU A 15 10.59 9.94 -10.06
C GLU A 15 9.29 9.30 -9.59
N PRO A 16 8.55 8.66 -10.50
CA PRO A 16 7.36 7.93 -10.10
C PRO A 16 7.67 6.88 -9.06
N LEU A 17 6.74 6.68 -8.14
CA LEU A 17 6.87 5.64 -7.13
C LEU A 17 6.73 4.26 -7.78
N THR A 18 7.58 3.35 -7.37
CA THR A 18 7.62 2.01 -7.91
C THR A 18 7.29 1.00 -6.81
N ALA A 19 6.40 0.08 -7.11
CA ALA A 19 6.02 -0.93 -6.12
C ALA A 19 6.99 -2.11 -6.07
N GLY A 20 7.67 -2.39 -7.18
CA GLY A 20 8.55 -3.54 -7.27
C GLY A 20 7.79 -4.86 -7.44
N ILE A 21 6.49 -4.81 -7.53
CA ILE A 21 5.63 -5.97 -7.65
C ILE A 21 4.44 -5.51 -8.51
N THR A 22 3.95 -6.41 -9.37
CA THR A 22 2.81 -6.07 -10.21
C THR A 22 1.51 -6.20 -9.44
N ARG A 23 0.46 -5.54 -9.94
CA ARG A 23 -0.86 -5.68 -9.35
C ARG A 23 -1.33 -7.13 -9.38
N ASP A 24 -1.05 -7.84 -10.49
CA ASP A 24 -1.47 -9.23 -10.59
C ASP A 24 -0.80 -10.10 -9.54
N ARG A 25 0.51 -9.89 -9.33
CA ARG A 25 1.20 -10.67 -8.29
C ARG A 25 0.71 -10.29 -6.90
N ALA A 26 0.42 -9.00 -6.69
CA ALA A 26 -0.12 -8.55 -5.42
C ALA A 26 -1.45 -9.23 -5.12
N PHE A 27 -2.29 -9.37 -6.15
CA PHE A 27 -3.58 -10.03 -5.97
C PHE A 27 -3.41 -11.52 -5.67
N GLU A 28 -2.43 -12.16 -6.34
CA GLU A 28 -2.12 -13.56 -6.03
C GLU A 28 -1.70 -13.72 -4.57
N LEU A 29 -0.84 -12.83 -4.10
CA LEU A 29 -0.39 -12.86 -2.70
C LEU A 29 -1.55 -12.69 -1.74
N LEU A 30 -2.44 -11.75 -2.05
CA LEU A 30 -3.60 -11.54 -1.22
C LEU A 30 -4.42 -12.81 -1.09
N ASN A 31 -4.61 -13.52 -2.21
CA ASN A 31 -5.35 -14.77 -2.21
C ASN A 31 -4.61 -15.90 -1.50
N GLU A 32 -3.28 -15.90 -1.58
CA GLU A 32 -2.49 -16.93 -0.91
C GLU A 32 -2.60 -16.82 0.60
N HIS A 33 -2.69 -15.60 1.10
CA HIS A 33 -2.66 -15.35 2.54
C HIS A 33 -4.03 -15.09 3.15
N ASN A 34 -5.07 -15.02 2.31
CA ASN A 34 -6.44 -14.78 2.79
C ASN A 34 -7.38 -15.73 2.07
N LYS A 35 -8.08 -16.54 2.83
CA LYS A 35 -9.02 -17.51 2.26
C LYS A 35 -10.45 -17.04 2.30
N ASP A 36 -10.75 -16.10 3.19
CA ASP A 36 -12.09 -15.57 3.33
C ASP A 36 -12.36 -14.55 2.22
N PRO A 37 -13.39 -14.79 1.38
CA PRO A 37 -13.70 -13.84 0.31
C PRO A 37 -13.95 -12.42 0.81
N PHE A 38 -14.39 -12.28 2.05
CA PHE A 38 -14.59 -10.95 2.63
C PHE A 38 -13.30 -10.14 2.63
N HIS A 39 -12.19 -10.78 3.01
CA HIS A 39 -10.91 -10.08 3.07
C HIS A 39 -10.40 -9.72 1.68
N ILE A 40 -10.65 -10.59 0.70
CA ILE A 40 -10.28 -10.30 -0.68
C ILE A 40 -11.06 -9.10 -1.20
N THR A 41 -12.39 -9.13 -1.00
CA THR A 41 -13.25 -8.05 -1.44
C THR A 41 -12.90 -6.73 -0.74
N HIS A 42 -12.57 -6.80 0.55
CA HIS A 42 -12.16 -5.60 1.29
C HIS A 42 -10.90 -5.01 0.68
N GLY A 43 -9.91 -5.86 0.36
CA GLY A 43 -8.69 -5.38 -0.29
C GLY A 43 -8.98 -4.68 -1.60
N GLU A 44 -9.86 -5.27 -2.41
CA GLU A 44 -10.23 -4.66 -3.69
C GLU A 44 -10.97 -3.35 -3.49
N THR A 45 -11.80 -3.27 -2.47
CA THR A 45 -12.53 -2.05 -2.18
C THR A 45 -11.57 -0.92 -1.79
N VAL A 46 -10.61 -1.22 -0.93
CA VAL A 46 -9.62 -0.22 -0.53
C VAL A 46 -8.73 0.14 -1.70
N GLU A 47 -8.39 -0.84 -2.53
CA GLU A 47 -7.66 -0.54 -3.77
C GLU A 47 -8.39 0.51 -4.60
N GLY A 48 -9.69 0.31 -4.81
CA GLY A 48 -10.48 1.26 -5.60
C GLY A 48 -10.50 2.64 -4.98
N THR A 49 -10.65 2.70 -3.66
CA THR A 49 -10.66 3.97 -2.95
C THR A 49 -9.32 4.69 -3.10
N MET A 50 -8.22 3.96 -2.94
CA MET A 50 -6.90 4.54 -3.05
C MET A 50 -6.62 5.05 -4.47
N ARG A 51 -7.06 4.28 -5.48
CA ARG A 51 -6.89 4.72 -6.86
C ARG A 51 -7.70 5.98 -7.14
N TYR A 52 -8.90 6.04 -6.58
CA TYR A 52 -9.74 7.23 -6.75
C TYR A 52 -9.05 8.48 -6.18
N PHE A 53 -8.54 8.40 -4.97
CA PHE A 53 -7.85 9.53 -4.38
C PHE A 53 -6.55 9.85 -5.11
N ALA A 54 -5.83 8.82 -5.56
CA ALA A 54 -4.59 9.05 -6.28
C ALA A 54 -4.82 9.83 -7.57
N ARG A 55 -5.93 9.55 -8.27
CA ARG A 55 -6.25 10.32 -9.49
C ARG A 55 -6.40 11.79 -9.19
N GLU A 56 -6.84 12.15 -7.99
CA GLU A 56 -7.01 13.54 -7.60
C GLU A 56 -5.72 14.17 -7.10
N PHE A 57 -4.91 13.42 -6.36
CA PHE A 57 -3.80 14.00 -5.63
C PHE A 57 -2.44 13.55 -6.11
N ASP A 58 -2.35 12.41 -6.82
CA ASP A 58 -1.06 11.88 -7.25
C ASP A 58 -1.28 10.94 -8.42
N PRO A 59 -1.83 11.46 -9.55
CA PRO A 59 -2.28 10.58 -10.65
C PRO A 59 -1.18 9.76 -11.29
N GLU A 60 0.07 10.23 -11.25
CA GLU A 60 1.17 9.47 -11.85
C GLU A 60 1.47 8.20 -11.08
N ASN A 61 1.02 8.11 -9.84
CA ASN A 61 1.31 6.98 -8.99
C ASN A 61 0.06 6.20 -8.62
N GLU A 62 -0.96 6.27 -9.47
CA GLU A 62 -2.22 5.59 -9.18
C GLU A 62 -2.03 4.09 -8.95
N GLU A 63 -1.21 3.43 -9.76
CA GLU A 63 -1.01 1.99 -9.59
C GLU A 63 -0.30 1.68 -8.27
N PHE A 64 0.69 2.47 -7.92
CA PHE A 64 1.39 2.30 -6.65
C PHE A 64 0.39 2.36 -5.47
N TRP A 65 -0.44 3.40 -5.46
CA TRP A 65 -1.39 3.58 -4.37
C TRP A 65 -2.48 2.52 -4.38
N GLY A 66 -2.86 2.05 -5.58
CA GLY A 66 -3.80 0.93 -5.67
C GLY A 66 -3.26 -0.33 -5.03
N ILE A 67 -1.99 -0.63 -5.27
CA ILE A 67 -1.35 -1.81 -4.69
C ILE A 67 -1.24 -1.65 -3.17
N VAL A 68 -0.94 -0.44 -2.69
CA VAL A 68 -0.92 -0.18 -1.25
C VAL A 68 -2.28 -0.55 -0.64
N GLY A 69 -3.34 -0.08 -1.26
CA GLY A 69 -4.69 -0.36 -0.76
C GLY A 69 -5.04 -1.83 -0.79
N LEU A 70 -4.67 -2.50 -1.89
CA LEU A 70 -4.96 -3.92 -2.05
C LEU A 70 -4.29 -4.76 -0.98
N LEU A 71 -3.09 -4.37 -0.58
CA LEU A 71 -2.26 -5.17 0.33
C LEU A 71 -2.24 -4.67 1.76
N HIS A 72 -3.03 -3.66 2.09
CA HIS A 72 -2.92 -3.05 3.42
C HIS A 72 -3.21 -4.04 4.56
N ASP A 73 -4.02 -5.06 4.32
CA ASP A 73 -4.34 -6.08 5.32
C ASP A 73 -3.86 -7.47 4.89
N LEU A 74 -2.77 -7.52 4.10
CA LEU A 74 -2.28 -8.78 3.56
C LEU A 74 -2.11 -9.86 4.62
N ASP A 75 -1.59 -9.50 5.78
CA ASP A 75 -1.25 -10.45 6.83
C ASP A 75 -2.33 -10.58 7.90
N TRP A 76 -3.47 -9.91 7.73
CA TRP A 76 -4.45 -9.83 8.81
C TRP A 76 -5.06 -11.19 9.15
N GLU A 77 -5.50 -11.94 8.13
CA GLU A 77 -6.23 -13.19 8.39
C GLU A 77 -5.38 -14.22 9.12
N GLU A 78 -4.10 -14.30 8.74
CA GLU A 78 -3.21 -15.29 9.33
C GLU A 78 -2.72 -14.91 10.71
N HIS A 79 -2.84 -13.63 11.06
CA HIS A 79 -2.24 -13.12 12.29
C HIS A 79 -3.23 -12.28 13.10
N GLU A 80 -4.50 -12.67 13.05
CA GLU A 80 -5.54 -11.91 13.78
C GLU A 80 -5.28 -11.89 15.28
N ASP A 81 -4.62 -12.89 15.79
CA ASP A 81 -4.33 -13.00 17.22
C ASP A 81 -3.07 -12.24 17.63
N ASP A 82 -2.45 -11.53 16.69
CA ASP A 82 -1.22 -10.79 16.97
C ASP A 82 -1.29 -9.40 16.33
N PRO A 83 -2.28 -8.59 16.68
CA PRO A 83 -2.47 -7.30 16.03
C PRO A 83 -1.33 -6.31 16.25
N MET A 84 -0.53 -6.51 17.29
CA MET A 84 0.61 -5.63 17.54
C MET A 84 1.66 -5.73 16.45
N ASN A 85 1.74 -6.88 15.79
CA ASN A 85 2.72 -7.12 14.74
C ASN A 85 2.11 -7.11 13.35
N HIS A 86 0.87 -6.65 13.24
CA HIS A 86 0.23 -6.44 11.94
C HIS A 86 1.14 -5.54 11.10
N THR A 87 1.29 -5.86 9.84
CA THR A 87 2.16 -5.25 8.85
C THR A 87 3.63 -5.65 8.94
N ILE A 88 4.09 -6.16 10.08
CA ILE A 88 5.45 -6.71 10.13
C ILE A 88 5.52 -7.99 9.30
N TYR A 89 4.52 -8.85 9.43
CA TYR A 89 4.45 -10.07 8.63
C TYR A 89 4.29 -9.73 7.15
N ALA A 90 3.45 -8.72 6.84
CA ALA A 90 3.29 -8.29 5.46
C ALA A 90 4.60 -7.79 4.89
N ALA A 91 5.38 -7.05 5.68
CA ALA A 91 6.67 -6.55 5.23
C ALA A 91 7.60 -7.69 4.86
N GLU A 92 7.63 -8.75 5.67
CA GLU A 92 8.48 -9.89 5.39
C GLU A 92 8.08 -10.58 4.09
N ILE A 93 6.78 -10.76 3.89
CA ILE A 93 6.26 -11.38 2.67
C ILE A 93 6.65 -10.54 1.45
N LEU A 94 6.46 -9.23 1.55
CA LEU A 94 6.69 -8.35 0.43
C LEU A 94 8.17 -8.17 0.11
N GLU A 95 9.03 -8.16 1.12
CA GLU A 95 10.46 -8.12 0.88
C GLU A 95 10.91 -9.35 0.09
N ALA A 96 10.37 -10.51 0.44
CA ALA A 96 10.71 -11.74 -0.27
C ALA A 96 10.26 -11.71 -1.72
N GLU A 97 9.23 -10.90 -2.03
CA GLU A 97 8.71 -10.76 -3.39
C GLU A 97 9.42 -9.67 -4.19
N GLY A 98 10.31 -8.94 -3.57
CA GLY A 98 11.02 -7.87 -4.27
C GLY A 98 10.32 -6.53 -4.24
N ALA A 99 9.32 -6.38 -3.38
CA ALA A 99 8.64 -5.09 -3.24
C ALA A 99 9.61 -4.02 -2.77
N THR A 100 9.37 -2.79 -3.19
CA THR A 100 10.26 -1.69 -2.83
C THR A 100 10.08 -1.30 -1.37
N PRO A 101 11.10 -0.70 -0.76
CA PRO A 101 10.95 -0.16 0.60
C PRO A 101 9.86 0.91 0.66
N GLU A 102 9.67 1.68 -0.43
CA GLU A 102 8.62 2.68 -0.48
C GLU A 102 7.24 2.05 -0.33
N LEU A 103 7.00 0.95 -1.05
CA LEU A 103 5.72 0.27 -0.96
C LEU A 103 5.47 -0.25 0.43
N ILE A 104 6.48 -0.91 1.00
CA ILE A 104 6.35 -1.49 2.32
C ILE A 104 6.08 -0.40 3.35
N ARG A 105 6.84 0.70 3.27
CA ARG A 105 6.63 1.80 4.19
C ARG A 105 5.25 2.41 4.07
N ALA A 106 4.77 2.56 2.81
CA ALA A 106 3.45 3.13 2.59
C ALA A 106 2.37 2.26 3.20
N ILE A 107 2.51 0.95 3.06
CA ILE A 107 1.54 0.02 3.65
C ILE A 107 1.56 0.15 5.17
N GLN A 108 2.75 0.17 5.77
CA GLN A 108 2.87 0.25 7.22
C GLN A 108 2.36 1.58 7.76
N THR A 109 2.72 2.67 7.09
CA THR A 109 2.33 4.00 7.53
C THR A 109 0.85 4.22 7.35
N HIS A 110 0.32 3.80 6.20
CA HIS A 110 -1.09 3.99 5.91
C HIS A 110 -1.96 3.20 6.87
N THR A 111 -1.56 1.96 7.14
CA THR A 111 -2.28 1.13 8.09
C THR A 111 -2.22 1.74 9.48
N SER A 112 -1.07 2.27 9.85
CA SER A 112 -0.89 2.92 11.15
C SER A 112 -1.80 4.15 11.25
N ASP A 113 -1.84 4.96 10.19
CA ASP A 113 -2.72 6.13 10.17
C ASP A 113 -4.17 5.73 10.27
N PHE A 114 -4.54 4.70 9.54
CA PHE A 114 -5.90 4.20 9.57
C PHE A 114 -6.25 3.73 10.98
N ASN A 115 -5.34 2.99 11.61
CA ASN A 115 -5.55 2.54 12.98
C ASN A 115 -5.58 3.71 13.95
N SER A 116 -4.84 4.77 13.65
CA SER A 116 -4.83 5.96 14.48
C SER A 116 -6.18 6.67 14.46
N SER A 117 -6.96 6.49 13.40
CA SER A 117 -8.26 7.13 13.31
C SER A 117 -9.31 6.40 14.14
N LEU A 118 -9.00 5.20 14.59
CA LEU A 118 -9.90 4.46 15.46
C LEU A 118 -9.80 5.02 16.87
N PRO A 119 -10.82 4.77 17.71
CA PRO A 119 -10.73 5.21 19.10
C PRO A 119 -9.44 4.69 19.72
N LYS A 120 -8.70 5.60 20.29
CA LYS A 120 -7.47 5.20 20.93
C LYS A 120 -7.78 4.46 22.21
N PRO A 121 -7.05 3.39 22.46
CA PRO A 121 -7.16 2.76 23.75
C PRO A 121 -6.69 3.72 24.83
#